data_89023e16c362d6c281e932635b7048a4
#
_entry.id   89023e16c362d6c281e932635b7048a4
#
_cell.length_a   1.000
_cell.length_b   1.000
_cell.length_c   1.000
_cell.angle_alpha   90.00
_cell.angle_beta   90.00
_cell.angle_gamma   90.00
#
_symmetry.space_group_name_H-M   'P 1'
#
loop_
_entity.id
_entity.type
_entity.pdbx_description
1 polymer ?
#
loop_
_entity_poly.entity_id
_entity_poly.type
_entity_poly.pdbx_seq_one_letter_code
_entity_poly.pdbx_strand_id
1 'polypeptide(L)'
;MDIGIFSGSFNPIHIGHLALANYLCEYGDLDEVWFMVTPHNPLKEENELMDDKLRLKLVQLATEGYPKFRASDFEFHLPRPSYTVHTLDALKRTFPQHTFHLVIGSDNWRLFHRWYESERIIAENHLLVYPRPGYPVETASLPQNVRTVSSPVFEISSTFIRRAMEEGKDVRYFLHPAVCDELKRMQNESLN
;
A
#
# COMPACT_ATOMS: atom_id res chain seq x y z
N MET A 1 15.12 -2.18 -13.14
CA MET A 1 13.81 -2.79 -12.85
C MET A 1 12.82 -1.69 -12.57
N ASP A 2 11.60 -1.85 -13.07
CA ASP A 2 10.47 -0.96 -12.79
C ASP A 2 9.72 -1.46 -11.56
N ILE A 3 9.78 -0.68 -10.48
CA ILE A 3 9.28 -1.10 -9.16
C ILE A 3 8.12 -0.22 -8.73
N GLY A 4 6.98 -0.84 -8.46
CA GLY A 4 5.82 -0.17 -7.88
C GLY A 4 5.99 0.04 -6.37
N ILE A 5 5.97 1.28 -5.91
CA ILE A 5 5.94 1.62 -4.49
C ILE A 5 4.50 1.74 -4.05
N PHE A 6 4.01 0.72 -3.38
CA PHE A 6 2.67 0.66 -2.85
C PHE A 6 2.71 0.94 -1.35
N SER A 7 2.64 2.23 -0.99
CA SER A 7 2.67 2.68 0.41
C SER A 7 1.31 2.56 1.07
N GLY A 8 1.31 2.06 2.30
CA GLY A 8 0.08 1.94 3.07
C GLY A 8 0.29 1.57 4.52
N SER A 9 -0.74 1.78 5.33
CA SER A 9 -0.74 1.31 6.72
C SER A 9 -0.89 -0.21 6.80
N PHE A 10 -1.56 -0.85 5.80
CA PHE A 10 -1.84 -2.29 5.78
C PHE A 10 -2.33 -2.82 7.14
N ASN A 11 -3.48 -2.32 7.58
CA ASN A 11 -3.99 -2.49 8.95
C ASN A 11 -5.31 -3.30 9.03
N PRO A 12 -5.32 -4.60 8.67
CA PRO A 12 -4.26 -5.41 8.09
C PRO A 12 -4.18 -5.33 6.55
N ILE A 13 -3.14 -5.94 5.97
CA ILE A 13 -3.10 -6.28 4.54
C ILE A 13 -4.23 -7.26 4.23
N HIS A 14 -4.80 -7.15 3.01
CA HIS A 14 -5.93 -7.99 2.59
C HIS A 14 -5.87 -8.34 1.10
N ILE A 15 -6.74 -9.24 0.66
CA ILE A 15 -6.78 -9.75 -0.73
C ILE A 15 -6.88 -8.61 -1.76
N GLY A 16 -7.62 -7.54 -1.48
CA GLY A 16 -7.71 -6.40 -2.40
C GLY A 16 -6.35 -5.73 -2.68
N HIS A 17 -5.47 -5.63 -1.67
CA HIS A 17 -4.11 -5.12 -1.88
C HIS A 17 -3.27 -6.09 -2.74
N LEU A 18 -3.34 -7.39 -2.43
CA LEU A 18 -2.56 -8.42 -3.13
C LEU A 18 -3.01 -8.57 -4.59
N ALA A 19 -4.31 -8.58 -4.85
CA ALA A 19 -4.86 -8.71 -6.19
C ALA A 19 -4.50 -7.50 -7.07
N LEU A 20 -4.56 -6.27 -6.52
CA LEU A 20 -4.10 -5.07 -7.22
C LEU A 20 -2.60 -5.16 -7.54
N ALA A 21 -1.77 -5.49 -6.56
CA ALA A 21 -0.32 -5.60 -6.76
C ALA A 21 0.03 -6.68 -7.79
N ASN A 22 -0.67 -7.83 -7.75
CA ASN A 22 -0.50 -8.88 -8.76
C ASN A 22 -0.88 -8.37 -10.16
N TYR A 23 -2.00 -7.66 -10.28
CA TYR A 23 -2.40 -7.05 -11.55
C TYR A 23 -1.32 -6.10 -12.09
N LEU A 24 -0.73 -5.26 -11.23
CA LEU A 24 0.32 -4.33 -11.63
C LEU A 24 1.57 -5.05 -12.14
N CYS A 25 1.94 -6.20 -11.53
CA CYS A 25 3.07 -6.99 -11.98
C CYS A 25 2.81 -7.79 -13.26
N GLU A 26 1.57 -8.23 -13.50
CA GLU A 26 1.26 -9.10 -14.64
C GLU A 26 0.70 -8.36 -15.85
N TYR A 27 0.11 -7.16 -15.65
CA TYR A 27 -0.56 -6.38 -16.69
C TYR A 27 -0.16 -4.89 -16.72
N GLY A 28 0.65 -4.44 -15.74
CA GLY A 28 0.98 -3.03 -15.55
C GLY A 28 2.45 -2.67 -15.81
N ASP A 29 3.22 -3.56 -16.44
CA ASP A 29 4.64 -3.37 -16.80
C ASP A 29 5.56 -3.14 -15.58
N LEU A 30 5.21 -3.62 -14.38
CA LEU A 30 6.08 -3.60 -13.22
C LEU A 30 6.80 -4.94 -13.04
N ASP A 31 8.10 -4.88 -12.78
CA ASP A 31 8.89 -6.06 -12.44
C ASP A 31 8.57 -6.57 -11.03
N GLU A 32 8.41 -5.64 -10.08
CA GLU A 32 8.09 -5.92 -8.68
C GLU A 32 7.12 -4.86 -8.11
N VAL A 33 6.41 -5.24 -7.06
CA VAL A 33 5.69 -4.31 -6.16
C VAL A 33 6.26 -4.41 -4.75
N TRP A 34 6.74 -3.28 -4.24
CA TRP A 34 7.18 -3.15 -2.86
C TRP A 34 6.06 -2.58 -2.01
N PHE A 35 5.55 -3.42 -1.11
CA PHE A 35 4.58 -3.02 -0.09
C PHE A 35 5.31 -2.23 0.99
N MET A 36 5.29 -0.92 0.88
CA MET A 36 5.95 0.00 1.79
C MET A 36 5.06 0.21 3.02
N VAL A 37 5.40 -0.43 4.14
CA VAL A 37 4.64 -0.28 5.37
C VAL A 37 4.96 1.08 6.00
N THR A 38 3.95 1.95 6.08
CA THR A 38 4.11 3.28 6.66
C THR A 38 3.99 3.19 8.18
N PRO A 39 5.01 3.58 8.96
CA PRO A 39 4.98 3.50 10.41
C PRO A 39 3.91 4.39 11.03
N HIS A 40 3.71 5.57 10.46
CA HIS A 40 2.66 6.49 10.86
C HIS A 40 2.14 7.25 9.63
N ASN A 41 0.85 7.14 9.40
CA ASN A 41 0.21 8.00 8.39
C ASN A 41 -0.27 9.29 9.09
N PRO A 42 0.29 10.48 8.77
CA PRO A 42 -0.06 11.74 9.43
C PRO A 42 -1.54 12.12 9.25
N LEU A 43 -2.28 11.43 8.38
CA LEU A 43 -3.72 11.62 8.16
C LEU A 43 -4.59 10.62 8.94
N LYS A 44 -4.00 9.73 9.76
CA LYS A 44 -4.74 8.74 10.58
C LYS A 44 -4.47 8.94 12.06
N GLU A 45 -5.49 8.75 12.89
CA GLU A 45 -5.35 8.74 14.35
C GLU A 45 -4.50 7.53 14.79
N GLU A 46 -3.52 7.77 15.68
CA GLU A 46 -2.59 6.73 16.16
C GLU A 46 -3.30 5.56 16.83
N ASN A 47 -4.41 5.81 17.51
CA ASN A 47 -5.12 4.82 18.33
C ASN A 47 -5.82 3.70 17.56
N GLU A 48 -5.94 3.79 16.23
CA GLU A 48 -6.60 2.77 15.39
C GLU A 48 -5.61 1.85 14.67
N LEU A 49 -4.30 2.09 14.78
CA LEU A 49 -3.30 1.31 14.07
C LEU A 49 -2.77 0.17 14.94
N MET A 50 -2.70 -1.04 14.36
CA MET A 50 -1.89 -2.12 14.91
C MET A 50 -0.43 -1.68 14.99
N ASP A 51 0.32 -2.29 15.89
CA ASP A 51 1.77 -2.08 16.00
C ASP A 51 2.49 -2.17 14.65
N ASP A 52 3.44 -1.29 14.41
CA ASP A 52 4.16 -1.17 13.12
C ASP A 52 4.85 -2.49 12.73
N LYS A 53 5.48 -3.18 13.69
CA LYS A 53 6.18 -4.46 13.45
C LYS A 53 5.20 -5.58 13.15
N LEU A 54 4.03 -5.56 13.79
CA LEU A 54 2.97 -6.51 13.49
C LEU A 54 2.46 -6.31 12.05
N ARG A 55 2.16 -5.08 11.64
CA ARG A 55 1.70 -4.80 10.29
C ARG A 55 2.73 -5.22 9.24
N LEU A 56 4.02 -4.96 9.51
CA LEU A 56 5.12 -5.44 8.66
C LEU A 56 5.14 -6.98 8.59
N LYS A 57 5.02 -7.68 9.73
CA LYS A 57 4.97 -9.14 9.77
C LYS A 57 3.80 -9.69 8.94
N LEU A 58 2.62 -9.10 9.05
CA LEU A 58 1.45 -9.52 8.27
C LEU A 58 1.67 -9.31 6.76
N VAL A 59 2.34 -8.22 6.37
CA VAL A 59 2.72 -7.98 4.96
C VAL A 59 3.75 -9.02 4.49
N GLN A 60 4.76 -9.34 5.30
CA GLN A 60 5.75 -10.39 4.99
C GLN A 60 5.07 -11.74 4.75
N LEU A 61 4.19 -12.17 5.67
CA LEU A 61 3.42 -13.41 5.54
C LEU A 61 2.54 -13.43 4.27
N ALA A 62 1.96 -12.30 3.90
CA ALA A 62 1.08 -12.20 2.74
C ALA A 62 1.84 -12.19 1.40
N THR A 63 3.11 -11.79 1.41
CA THR A 63 3.94 -11.64 0.20
C THR A 63 4.91 -12.79 0.01
N GLU A 64 5.05 -13.66 1.00
CA GLU A 64 5.89 -14.86 0.93
C GLU A 64 5.44 -15.77 -0.22
N GLY A 65 6.40 -16.30 -0.96
CA GLY A 65 6.14 -17.25 -2.05
C GLY A 65 5.80 -16.64 -3.42
N TYR A 66 5.63 -15.30 -3.52
CA TYR A 66 5.49 -14.64 -4.82
C TYR A 66 6.69 -13.73 -5.09
N PRO A 67 7.58 -14.08 -6.05
CA PRO A 67 8.90 -13.44 -6.22
C PRO A 67 8.83 -11.96 -6.64
N LYS A 68 7.71 -11.51 -7.18
CA LYS A 68 7.50 -10.10 -7.58
C LYS A 68 6.95 -9.22 -6.45
N PHE A 69 6.71 -9.77 -5.25
CA PHE A 69 6.26 -9.00 -4.09
C PHE A 69 7.37 -8.87 -3.06
N ARG A 70 7.49 -7.68 -2.50
CA ARG A 70 8.43 -7.41 -1.42
C ARG A 70 7.77 -6.60 -0.32
N ALA A 71 7.77 -7.11 0.91
CA ALA A 71 7.48 -6.33 2.10
C ALA A 71 8.66 -5.42 2.42
N SER A 72 8.42 -4.14 2.72
CA SER A 72 9.48 -3.18 2.98
C SER A 72 9.19 -2.37 4.25
N ASP A 73 10.17 -2.34 5.13
CA ASP A 73 10.25 -1.50 6.32
C ASP A 73 11.08 -0.21 6.08
N PHE A 74 11.37 0.12 4.84
CA PHE A 74 12.26 1.20 4.48
C PHE A 74 11.89 2.54 5.14
N GLU A 75 10.60 2.86 5.23
CA GLU A 75 10.12 4.06 5.91
C GLU A 75 10.34 4.06 7.44
N PHE A 76 10.54 2.88 8.07
CA PHE A 76 10.84 2.81 9.50
C PHE A 76 12.20 3.43 9.84
N HIS A 77 13.10 3.51 8.87
CA HIS A 77 14.46 4.03 8.98
C HIS A 77 14.59 5.49 8.52
N LEU A 78 13.49 6.11 8.09
CA LEU A 78 13.47 7.51 7.65
C LEU A 78 13.03 8.45 8.78
N PRO A 79 13.43 9.74 8.73
CA PRO A 79 12.93 10.75 9.65
C PRO A 79 11.41 10.86 9.61
N ARG A 80 10.79 11.05 10.77
CA ARG A 80 9.35 11.30 10.88
C ARG A 80 9.04 12.79 10.90
N PRO A 81 7.92 13.23 10.33
CA PRO A 81 6.88 12.46 9.62
C PRO A 81 7.36 11.95 8.25
N SER A 82 6.90 10.74 7.89
CA SER A 82 7.25 10.11 6.60
C SER A 82 6.45 10.75 5.47
N TYR A 83 7.02 11.76 4.82
CA TYR A 83 6.44 12.33 3.61
C TYR A 83 6.88 11.53 2.37
N THR A 84 5.94 11.27 1.47
CA THR A 84 6.17 10.47 0.26
C THR A 84 7.34 10.98 -0.58
N VAL A 85 7.50 12.29 -0.72
CA VAL A 85 8.63 12.89 -1.45
C VAL A 85 9.97 12.46 -0.86
N HIS A 86 10.11 12.45 0.47
CA HIS A 86 11.35 12.05 1.14
C HIS A 86 11.61 10.54 0.98
N THR A 87 10.56 9.73 1.01
CA THR A 87 10.66 8.27 0.76
C THR A 87 11.17 8.01 -0.65
N LEU A 88 10.58 8.66 -1.67
CA LEU A 88 10.98 8.51 -3.06
C LEU A 88 12.43 8.98 -3.29
N ASP A 89 12.83 10.12 -2.72
CA ASP A 89 14.20 10.61 -2.78
C ASP A 89 15.21 9.64 -2.16
N ALA A 90 14.87 9.08 -1.01
CA ALA A 90 15.71 8.11 -0.31
C ALA A 90 15.84 6.81 -1.11
N LEU A 91 14.73 6.30 -1.69
CA LEU A 91 14.74 5.13 -2.55
C LEU A 91 15.63 5.32 -3.78
N LYS A 92 15.53 6.45 -4.49
CA LYS A 92 16.34 6.76 -5.66
C LYS A 92 17.84 6.83 -5.31
N ARG A 93 18.18 7.38 -4.14
CA ARG A 93 19.58 7.42 -3.66
C ARG A 93 20.11 6.05 -3.28
N THR A 94 19.28 5.22 -2.64
CA THR A 94 19.70 3.90 -2.13
C THR A 94 19.76 2.86 -3.24
N PHE A 95 18.86 2.96 -4.21
CA PHE A 95 18.72 1.99 -5.31
C PHE A 95 18.71 2.69 -6.67
N PRO A 96 19.81 3.38 -7.07
CA PRO A 96 19.86 4.18 -8.30
C PRO A 96 19.68 3.37 -9.59
N GLN A 97 19.79 2.04 -9.52
CA GLN A 97 19.60 1.12 -10.64
C GLN A 97 18.12 0.79 -10.94
N HIS A 98 17.18 1.27 -10.10
CA HIS A 98 15.75 1.01 -10.25
C HIS A 98 14.98 2.27 -10.65
N THR A 99 13.90 2.06 -11.39
CA THR A 99 12.89 3.09 -11.66
C THR A 99 11.72 2.84 -10.71
N PHE A 100 11.34 3.87 -9.95
CA PHE A 100 10.24 3.75 -9.00
C PHE A 100 8.96 4.40 -9.53
N HIS A 101 7.85 3.70 -9.38
CA HIS A 101 6.51 4.12 -9.73
C HIS A 101 5.66 4.22 -8.46
N LEU A 102 5.22 5.41 -8.09
CA LEU A 102 4.31 5.60 -6.95
C LEU A 102 2.91 5.07 -7.30
N VAL A 103 2.45 4.07 -6.56
CA VAL A 103 1.11 3.46 -6.73
C VAL A 103 0.14 4.07 -5.75
N ILE A 104 -0.90 4.76 -6.24
CA ILE A 104 -1.92 5.41 -5.40
C ILE A 104 -3.33 5.15 -5.92
N GLY A 105 -4.32 5.13 -5.02
CA GLY A 105 -5.72 5.07 -5.39
C GLY A 105 -6.24 6.40 -5.92
N SER A 106 -7.28 6.35 -6.75
CA SER A 106 -7.90 7.56 -7.30
C SER A 106 -8.55 8.46 -6.24
N ASP A 107 -8.89 7.91 -5.07
CA ASP A 107 -9.29 8.67 -3.88
C ASP A 107 -8.14 9.54 -3.35
N ASN A 108 -6.94 9.00 -3.26
CA ASN A 108 -5.73 9.75 -2.89
C ASN A 108 -5.31 10.73 -3.99
N TRP A 109 -5.42 10.33 -5.26
CA TRP A 109 -5.15 11.24 -6.38
C TRP A 109 -6.00 12.50 -6.31
N ARG A 110 -7.29 12.38 -6.00
CA ARG A 110 -8.18 13.53 -5.82
C ARG A 110 -7.69 14.54 -4.78
N LEU A 111 -7.01 14.05 -3.73
CA LEU A 111 -6.46 14.86 -2.64
C LEU A 111 -4.96 15.11 -2.77
N PHE A 112 -4.35 14.68 -3.88
CA PHE A 112 -2.91 14.68 -4.07
C PHE A 112 -2.27 16.07 -3.96
N HIS A 113 -2.99 17.11 -4.40
CA HIS A 113 -2.58 18.51 -4.28
C HIS A 113 -2.32 18.96 -2.82
N ARG A 114 -2.81 18.22 -1.82
CA ARG A 114 -2.59 18.48 -0.39
C ARG A 114 -1.34 17.79 0.15
N TRP A 115 -0.71 16.91 -0.63
CA TRP A 115 0.49 16.23 -0.18
C TRP A 115 1.67 17.18 -0.16
N TYR A 116 2.54 16.96 0.79
CA TYR A 116 3.76 17.77 0.92
C TYR A 116 4.60 17.66 -0.37
N GLU A 117 4.94 18.79 -0.97
CA GLU A 117 5.65 18.89 -2.25
C GLU A 117 5.02 18.08 -3.40
N SER A 118 3.69 18.07 -3.49
CA SER A 118 2.95 17.27 -4.51
C SER A 118 3.35 17.59 -5.95
N GLU A 119 3.60 18.86 -6.27
CA GLU A 119 4.06 19.29 -7.61
C GLU A 119 5.44 18.70 -7.94
N ARG A 120 6.36 18.68 -6.98
CA ARG A 120 7.66 18.06 -7.14
C ARG A 120 7.56 16.54 -7.30
N ILE A 121 6.67 15.89 -6.54
CA ILE A 121 6.44 14.45 -6.71
C ILE A 121 6.01 14.16 -8.15
N ILE A 122 5.05 14.91 -8.70
CA ILE A 122 4.59 14.74 -10.08
C ILE A 122 5.73 15.02 -11.08
N ALA A 123 6.49 16.10 -10.88
CA ALA A 123 7.53 16.49 -11.83
C ALA A 123 8.70 15.48 -11.92
N GLU A 124 9.04 14.83 -10.81
CA GLU A 124 10.24 14.03 -10.68
C GLU A 124 10.00 12.51 -10.62
N ASN A 125 8.74 12.04 -10.61
CA ASN A 125 8.42 10.62 -10.41
C ASN A 125 7.34 10.14 -11.37
N HIS A 126 7.30 8.82 -11.58
CA HIS A 126 6.21 8.16 -12.27
C HIS A 126 5.11 7.78 -11.28
N LEU A 127 3.86 8.04 -11.63
CA LEU A 127 2.69 7.70 -10.80
C LEU A 127 1.76 6.76 -11.55
N LEU A 128 1.27 5.75 -10.84
CA LEU A 128 0.24 4.81 -11.30
C LEU A 128 -1.01 5.00 -10.43
N VAL A 129 -2.09 5.47 -11.04
CA VAL A 129 -3.35 5.71 -10.33
C VAL A 129 -4.32 4.58 -10.62
N TYR A 130 -4.63 3.77 -9.61
CA TYR A 130 -5.61 2.69 -9.73
C TYR A 130 -7.03 3.15 -9.34
N PRO A 131 -8.08 2.57 -9.95
CA PRO A 131 -9.44 3.00 -9.75
C PRO A 131 -9.96 2.66 -8.35
N ARG A 132 -10.73 3.60 -7.79
CA ARG A 132 -11.50 3.41 -6.55
C ARG A 132 -12.95 3.80 -6.79
N PRO A 133 -13.94 3.05 -6.24
CA PRO A 133 -15.35 3.38 -6.39
C PRO A 133 -15.66 4.81 -5.96
N GLY A 134 -16.41 5.54 -6.77
CA GLY A 134 -16.80 6.92 -6.47
C GLY A 134 -15.74 7.99 -6.74
N TYR A 135 -14.56 7.62 -7.25
CA TYR A 135 -13.45 8.54 -7.54
C TYR A 135 -12.96 8.40 -8.99
N PRO A 136 -13.75 8.85 -9.98
CA PRO A 136 -13.32 8.83 -11.37
C PRO A 136 -12.11 9.76 -11.58
N VAL A 137 -11.22 9.34 -12.48
CA VAL A 137 -10.04 10.13 -12.88
C VAL A 137 -10.25 10.65 -14.30
N GLU A 138 -10.14 11.96 -14.48
CA GLU A 138 -10.17 12.59 -15.79
C GLU A 138 -8.81 12.39 -16.47
N THR A 139 -8.75 11.46 -17.42
CA THR A 139 -7.49 11.06 -18.05
C THR A 139 -6.95 12.09 -19.04
N ALA A 140 -7.81 12.93 -19.62
CA ALA A 140 -7.42 13.92 -20.62
C ALA A 140 -6.53 15.05 -20.06
N SER A 141 -6.57 15.29 -18.75
CA SER A 141 -5.83 16.37 -18.07
C SER A 141 -4.66 15.85 -17.21
N LEU A 142 -4.32 14.57 -17.29
CA LEU A 142 -3.24 14.00 -16.49
C LEU A 142 -1.87 14.53 -16.93
N PRO A 143 -0.98 14.84 -15.97
CA PRO A 143 0.44 15.09 -16.26
C PRO A 143 1.09 13.90 -16.98
N GLN A 144 2.11 14.19 -17.81
CA GLN A 144 2.78 13.16 -18.63
C GLN A 144 3.33 11.97 -17.82
N ASN A 145 3.74 12.21 -16.57
CA ASN A 145 4.31 11.19 -15.69
C ASN A 145 3.25 10.42 -14.87
N VAL A 146 1.96 10.71 -15.10
CA VAL A 146 0.85 10.07 -14.38
C VAL A 146 0.05 9.21 -15.33
N ARG A 147 -0.10 7.93 -15.02
CA ARG A 147 -0.91 6.98 -15.79
C ARG A 147 -2.00 6.36 -14.92
N THR A 148 -3.18 6.15 -15.49
CA THR A 148 -4.21 5.33 -14.87
C THR A 148 -4.02 3.85 -15.19
N VAL A 149 -4.43 2.99 -14.28
CA VAL A 149 -4.39 1.54 -14.43
C VAL A 149 -5.82 1.02 -14.51
N SER A 150 -6.10 0.16 -15.48
CA SER A 150 -7.43 -0.47 -15.65
C SER A 150 -7.54 -1.77 -14.84
N SER A 151 -7.20 -1.71 -13.55
CA SER A 151 -7.30 -2.89 -12.69
C SER A 151 -8.75 -3.21 -12.30
N PRO A 152 -9.07 -4.50 -12.01
CA PRO A 152 -10.32 -4.83 -11.34
C PRO A 152 -10.47 -4.05 -10.03
N VAL A 153 -11.70 -3.68 -9.71
CA VAL A 153 -12.00 -2.92 -8.50
C VAL A 153 -12.40 -3.90 -7.40
N PHE A 154 -11.71 -3.83 -6.25
CA PHE A 154 -12.01 -4.62 -5.06
C PHE A 154 -12.52 -3.70 -3.97
N GLU A 155 -13.78 -3.84 -3.60
CA GLU A 155 -14.43 -3.07 -2.53
C GLU A 155 -14.16 -3.68 -1.16
N ILE A 156 -12.88 -3.95 -0.87
CA ILE A 156 -12.43 -4.47 0.43
C ILE A 156 -11.60 -3.39 1.10
N SER A 157 -11.85 -3.14 2.39
CA SER A 157 -11.04 -2.21 3.18
C SER A 157 -10.58 -2.85 4.48
N SER A 158 -9.42 -2.42 4.98
CA SER A 158 -8.92 -2.81 6.29
C SER A 158 -9.91 -2.46 7.42
N THR A 159 -10.62 -1.35 7.30
CA THR A 159 -11.66 -0.94 8.27
C THR A 159 -12.82 -1.93 8.32
N PHE A 160 -13.30 -2.37 7.14
CA PHE A 160 -14.32 -3.43 7.08
C PHE A 160 -13.85 -4.70 7.79
N ILE A 161 -12.61 -5.13 7.53
CA ILE A 161 -12.05 -6.35 8.12
C ILE A 161 -11.95 -6.21 9.65
N ARG A 162 -11.41 -5.10 10.17
CA ARG A 162 -11.30 -4.89 11.61
C ARG A 162 -12.66 -4.92 12.31
N ARG A 163 -13.65 -4.19 11.79
CA ARG A 163 -15.02 -4.18 12.33
C ARG A 163 -15.64 -5.57 12.33
N ALA A 164 -15.51 -6.30 11.23
CA ALA A 164 -16.03 -7.65 11.14
C ALA A 164 -15.38 -8.60 12.16
N MET A 165 -14.06 -8.46 12.40
CA MET A 165 -13.34 -9.24 13.42
C MET A 165 -13.80 -8.87 14.84
N GLU A 166 -14.00 -7.58 15.15
CA GLU A 166 -14.55 -7.09 16.42
C GLU A 166 -15.96 -7.64 16.69
N GLU A 167 -16.76 -7.79 15.64
CA GLU A 167 -18.09 -8.42 15.68
C GLU A 167 -18.06 -9.96 15.73
N GLY A 168 -16.87 -10.57 15.80
CA GLY A 168 -16.71 -12.02 15.81
C GLY A 168 -17.03 -12.71 14.47
N LYS A 169 -17.02 -11.97 13.35
CA LYS A 169 -17.27 -12.52 12.02
C LYS A 169 -16.02 -13.21 11.46
N ASP A 170 -16.23 -14.27 10.71
CA ASP A 170 -15.14 -14.95 10.00
C ASP A 170 -14.83 -14.26 8.68
N VAL A 171 -13.64 -13.66 8.60
CA VAL A 171 -13.16 -12.89 7.45
C VAL A 171 -12.06 -13.61 6.66
N ARG A 172 -11.92 -14.94 6.83
CA ARG A 172 -10.82 -15.71 6.24
C ARG A 172 -10.66 -15.56 4.72
N TYR A 173 -11.74 -15.35 3.99
CA TYR A 173 -11.69 -15.19 2.53
C TYR A 173 -11.37 -13.77 2.06
N PHE A 174 -11.26 -12.82 2.97
CA PHE A 174 -10.80 -11.46 2.69
C PHE A 174 -9.31 -11.26 3.00
N LEU A 175 -8.67 -12.28 3.58
CA LEU A 175 -7.28 -12.27 4.01
C LEU A 175 -6.48 -13.39 3.33
N HIS A 176 -5.18 -13.18 3.21
CA HIS A 176 -4.28 -14.29 2.89
C HIS A 176 -4.31 -15.30 4.05
N PRO A 177 -4.29 -16.64 3.79
CA PRO A 177 -4.39 -17.65 4.84
C PRO A 177 -3.42 -17.43 5.99
N ALA A 178 -2.12 -17.20 5.71
CA ALA A 178 -1.11 -16.97 6.73
C ALA A 178 -1.37 -15.71 7.58
N VAL A 179 -1.97 -14.67 6.99
CA VAL A 179 -2.39 -13.46 7.74
C VAL A 179 -3.56 -13.78 8.67
N CYS A 180 -4.54 -14.55 8.17
CA CYS A 180 -5.68 -14.97 8.97
C CYS A 180 -5.25 -15.81 10.18
N ASP A 181 -4.35 -16.77 9.97
CA ASP A 181 -3.83 -17.64 11.03
C ASP A 181 -3.06 -16.86 12.09
N GLU A 182 -2.21 -15.92 11.68
CA GLU A 182 -1.47 -15.06 12.61
C GLU A 182 -2.40 -14.17 13.45
N LEU A 183 -3.41 -13.55 12.84
CA LEU A 183 -4.38 -12.73 13.57
C LEU A 183 -5.18 -13.54 14.58
N LYS A 184 -5.60 -14.77 14.24
CA LYS A 184 -6.28 -15.68 15.17
C LYS A 184 -5.37 -16.11 16.33
N ARG A 185 -4.09 -16.41 16.04
CA ARG A 185 -3.12 -16.76 17.09
C ARG A 185 -3.02 -15.63 18.12
N MET A 186 -2.90 -14.39 17.66
CA MET A 186 -2.79 -13.23 18.54
C MET A 186 -4.05 -13.00 19.38
N GLN A 187 -5.25 -13.17 18.81
CA GLN A 187 -6.49 -13.08 19.57
C GLN A 187 -6.55 -14.09 20.71
N ASN A 188 -6.12 -15.33 20.46
CA ASN A 188 -6.08 -16.37 21.47
C ASN A 188 -5.05 -16.09 22.58
N GLU A 189 -3.90 -15.50 22.25
CA GLU A 189 -2.87 -15.12 23.22
C GLU A 189 -3.31 -13.95 24.13
N SER A 190 -4.17 -13.06 23.62
CA SER A 190 -4.71 -11.93 24.38
C SER A 190 -5.84 -12.31 25.36
N LEU A 191 -6.39 -13.53 25.23
CA LEU A 191 -7.46 -14.06 26.08
C LEU A 191 -6.95 -14.94 27.23
N ASN A 192 -5.66 -15.27 27.26
CA ASN A 192 -4.97 -16.06 28.28
C ASN A 192 -4.04 -15.18 29.14
#